data_b47a81ef5ec8e045a258008af3d70a84
#
_entry.id   b47a81ef5ec8e045a258008af3d70a84
#
_cell.length_a   1.000
_cell.length_b   1.000
_cell.length_c   1.000
_cell.angle_alpha   90.00
_cell.angle_beta   90.00
_cell.angle_gamma   90.00
#
_symmetry.space_group_name_H-M   'P 1'
#
loop_
_entity.id
_entity.type
_entity.pdbx_description
1 polymer ?
#
loop_
_entity_poly.entity_id
_entity_poly.type
_entity_poly.pdbx_seq_one_letter_code
_entity_poly.pdbx_strand_id
1 'polypeptide(L)'
;MKRIPILICAACAALSSILAAKESASMRFLAERIPSDFGEVVIAVGDKLTPPFKLSSTRLSDPVSAPARKMALRLSDKAISLAEIALPENGDAFIILLIPDPKGGFRPIVIRADDVNFREGDVYFYNHAGKPVIGYVGSTKFVLKPGKGERLRPSGAKEETYYDVAFGVREAEGDRIMRTLRWPVMTRSRSYVFFYQNPVKNRIDFRAVDEFVAPQKTVQAAP
;
A
#
# COMPACT_ATOMS: atom_id res chain seq x y z
N MET A 1 -15.70 42.59 70.18
CA MET A 1 -15.75 41.27 69.55
C MET A 1 -15.97 41.47 68.04
N LYS A 2 -14.90 41.48 67.26
CA LYS A 2 -14.95 41.66 65.81
C LYS A 2 -14.76 40.32 65.13
N ARG A 3 -15.76 39.88 64.37
CA ARG A 3 -15.71 38.62 63.55
C ARG A 3 -15.14 38.99 62.17
N ILE A 4 -14.08 38.33 61.77
CA ILE A 4 -13.45 38.37 60.43
C ILE A 4 -14.04 37.29 59.57
N PRO A 5 -14.60 37.53 58.38
CA PRO A 5 -15.00 36.47 57.47
C PRO A 5 -13.78 35.98 56.66
N ILE A 6 -13.58 34.67 56.68
CA ILE A 6 -12.59 33.97 55.85
C ILE A 6 -13.17 33.81 54.44
N LEU A 7 -12.54 34.45 53.46
CA LEU A 7 -12.85 34.31 52.04
C LEU A 7 -12.11 33.09 51.51
N ILE A 8 -12.84 32.01 51.20
CA ILE A 8 -12.29 30.81 50.55
C ILE A 8 -12.31 31.08 49.05
N CYS A 9 -11.11 31.30 48.47
CA CYS A 9 -10.90 31.43 47.04
C CYS A 9 -10.79 29.98 46.43
N ALA A 10 -11.87 29.50 45.83
CA ALA A 10 -11.85 28.26 45.08
C ALA A 10 -11.20 28.49 43.71
N ALA A 11 -9.93 28.13 43.57
CA ALA A 11 -9.23 28.09 42.29
C ALA A 11 -9.68 26.86 41.49
N CYS A 12 -10.62 27.04 40.59
CA CYS A 12 -10.94 26.05 39.56
C CYS A 12 -9.79 25.94 38.57
N ALA A 13 -8.91 24.99 38.76
CA ALA A 13 -7.93 24.59 37.77
C ALA A 13 -8.67 23.87 36.59
N ALA A 14 -8.95 24.60 35.52
CA ALA A 14 -9.40 24.04 34.28
C ALA A 14 -8.25 23.25 33.66
N LEU A 15 -8.22 21.93 33.88
CA LEU A 15 -7.38 21.02 33.09
C LEU A 15 -7.92 21.01 31.66
N SER A 16 -7.40 21.88 30.83
CA SER A 16 -7.58 21.77 29.38
C SER A 16 -6.82 20.53 28.92
N SER A 17 -7.51 19.40 28.81
CA SER A 17 -7.00 18.21 28.12
C SER A 17 -6.80 18.58 26.66
N ILE A 18 -5.56 18.92 26.28
CA ILE A 18 -5.16 18.99 24.88
C ILE A 18 -5.23 17.56 24.36
N LEU A 19 -6.38 17.18 23.82
CA LEU A 19 -6.51 16.00 22.99
C LEU A 19 -5.65 16.28 21.76
N ALA A 20 -4.39 15.81 21.77
CA ALA A 20 -3.58 15.78 20.57
C ALA A 20 -4.39 14.98 19.53
N ALA A 21 -4.89 15.65 18.51
CA ALA A 21 -5.55 15.01 17.39
C ALA A 21 -4.53 14.03 16.82
N LYS A 22 -4.73 12.73 17.06
CA LYS A 22 -3.90 11.68 16.46
C LYS A 22 -3.97 11.92 14.96
N GLU A 23 -2.83 12.23 14.34
CA GLU A 23 -2.77 12.42 12.89
C GLU A 23 -3.45 11.23 12.22
N SER A 24 -4.41 11.52 11.36
CA SER A 24 -5.14 10.48 10.63
C SER A 24 -4.15 9.77 9.71
N ALA A 25 -4.15 8.44 9.75
CA ALA A 25 -3.27 7.67 8.88
C ALA A 25 -3.50 8.03 7.40
N SER A 26 -2.45 8.04 6.62
CA SER A 26 -2.48 8.32 5.18
C SER A 26 -2.52 7.03 4.39
N MET A 27 -3.34 6.98 3.35
CA MET A 27 -3.46 5.84 2.44
C MET A 27 -3.22 6.28 0.99
N ARG A 28 -2.57 5.43 0.21
CA ARG A 28 -2.48 5.56 -1.24
C ARG A 28 -2.92 4.25 -1.87
N PHE A 29 -3.61 4.32 -2.99
CA PHE A 29 -4.26 3.19 -3.64
C PHE A 29 -3.60 2.85 -4.96
N LEU A 30 -3.48 1.56 -5.23
CA LEU A 30 -3.04 1.01 -6.51
C LEU A 30 -3.91 -0.21 -6.83
N ALA A 31 -4.64 -0.18 -7.95
CA ALA A 31 -5.41 -1.33 -8.37
C ALA A 31 -4.62 -2.21 -9.35
N GLU A 32 -4.72 -3.54 -9.21
CA GLU A 32 -4.17 -4.46 -10.21
C GLU A 32 -4.83 -4.22 -11.56
N ARG A 33 -6.15 -4.05 -11.59
CA ARG A 33 -6.94 -3.75 -12.79
C ARG A 33 -8.17 -2.96 -12.43
N ILE A 34 -8.60 -2.11 -13.34
CA ILE A 34 -9.80 -1.29 -13.23
C ILE A 34 -10.59 -1.47 -14.53
N PRO A 35 -11.92 -1.63 -14.49
CA PRO A 35 -12.78 -1.54 -15.68
C PRO A 35 -12.62 -0.18 -16.39
N SER A 36 -12.84 -0.12 -17.70
CA SER A 36 -12.67 1.10 -18.51
C SER A 36 -13.54 2.26 -18.04
N ASP A 37 -14.78 1.97 -17.64
CA ASP A 37 -15.78 2.97 -17.25
C ASP A 37 -15.93 3.07 -15.71
N PHE A 38 -14.87 2.78 -14.98
CA PHE A 38 -14.87 2.81 -13.54
C PHE A 38 -14.87 4.26 -13.03
N GLY A 39 -15.89 4.61 -12.25
CA GLY A 39 -16.07 5.96 -11.69
C GLY A 39 -15.07 6.32 -10.58
N GLU A 40 -15.32 7.45 -9.94
CA GLU A 40 -14.59 7.84 -8.74
C GLU A 40 -15.04 7.02 -7.53
N VAL A 41 -14.18 6.94 -6.56
CA VAL A 41 -14.43 6.21 -5.31
C VAL A 41 -14.30 7.14 -4.10
N VAL A 42 -14.93 6.74 -3.01
CA VAL A 42 -14.86 7.40 -1.71
C VAL A 42 -14.53 6.39 -0.63
N ILE A 43 -13.93 6.85 0.46
CA ILE A 43 -13.83 6.07 1.70
C ILE A 43 -15.04 6.41 2.56
N ALA A 44 -15.71 5.38 3.06
CA ALA A 44 -16.91 5.50 3.89
C ALA A 44 -16.69 4.90 5.29
N VAL A 45 -17.14 5.62 6.32
CA VAL A 45 -17.25 5.14 7.70
C VAL A 45 -18.64 5.53 8.22
N GLY A 46 -19.57 4.57 8.28
CA GLY A 46 -20.98 4.87 8.46
C GLY A 46 -21.48 5.78 7.35
N ASP A 47 -22.04 6.94 7.72
CA ASP A 47 -22.56 7.97 6.80
C ASP A 47 -21.51 9.01 6.37
N LYS A 48 -20.32 8.97 6.96
CA LYS A 48 -19.24 9.91 6.62
C LYS A 48 -18.47 9.42 5.38
N LEU A 49 -18.29 10.32 4.39
CA LEU A 49 -17.57 10.05 3.16
C LEU A 49 -16.38 11.01 3.05
N THR A 50 -15.28 10.52 2.48
CA THR A 50 -14.16 11.38 2.07
C THR A 50 -14.51 12.09 0.74
N PRO A 51 -13.74 13.12 0.34
CA PRO A 51 -13.78 13.59 -1.04
C PRO A 51 -13.55 12.45 -2.03
N PRO A 52 -14.20 12.50 -3.21
CA PRO A 52 -14.01 11.50 -4.25
C PRO A 52 -12.58 11.54 -4.81
N PHE A 53 -12.07 10.36 -5.20
CA PHE A 53 -10.78 10.23 -5.88
C PHE A 53 -10.80 9.11 -6.93
N LYS A 54 -9.82 9.16 -7.84
CA LYS A 54 -9.70 8.16 -8.92
C LYS A 54 -8.70 7.09 -8.54
N LEU A 55 -9.09 5.84 -8.77
CA LEU A 55 -8.15 4.72 -8.76
C LEU A 55 -7.30 4.71 -10.04
N SER A 56 -6.11 4.15 -9.94
CA SER A 56 -5.23 3.92 -11.09
C SER A 56 -4.62 2.52 -11.00
N SER A 57 -4.35 1.95 -12.18
CA SER A 57 -3.60 0.70 -12.30
C SER A 57 -2.14 0.92 -12.74
N THR A 58 -1.74 2.16 -13.00
CA THR A 58 -0.40 2.51 -13.50
C THR A 58 0.40 3.38 -12.54
N ARG A 59 -0.25 3.96 -11.53
CA ARG A 59 0.37 4.78 -10.50
C ARG A 59 -0.39 4.71 -9.19
N LEU A 60 0.26 5.01 -8.09
CA LEU A 60 -0.41 5.23 -6.80
C LEU A 60 -1.30 6.48 -6.87
N SER A 61 -2.43 6.45 -6.16
CA SER A 61 -3.26 7.65 -5.98
C SER A 61 -2.50 8.73 -5.21
N ASP A 62 -3.05 9.93 -5.19
CA ASP A 62 -2.68 10.92 -4.19
C ASP A 62 -3.00 10.40 -2.79
N PRO A 63 -2.35 10.94 -1.73
CA PRO A 63 -2.64 10.54 -0.37
C PRO A 63 -4.11 10.84 0.01
N VAL A 64 -4.76 9.86 0.62
CA VAL A 64 -6.13 9.96 1.16
C VAL A 64 -6.06 9.71 2.66
N SER A 65 -6.64 10.61 3.45
CA SER A 65 -6.72 10.44 4.90
C SER A 65 -7.64 9.28 5.27
N ALA A 66 -7.19 8.43 6.20
CA ALA A 66 -7.99 7.35 6.75
C ALA A 66 -8.89 7.87 7.88
N PRO A 67 -10.22 7.96 7.70
CA PRO A 67 -11.11 8.47 8.74
C PRO A 67 -11.23 7.51 9.94
N ALA A 68 -10.90 6.23 9.75
CA ALA A 68 -10.88 5.21 10.78
C ALA A 68 -9.94 4.06 10.38
N ARG A 69 -9.66 3.12 11.31
CA ARG A 69 -8.87 1.91 10.97
C ARG A 69 -9.69 0.85 10.22
N LYS A 70 -11.02 0.88 10.33
CA LYS A 70 -11.93 0.03 9.56
C LYS A 70 -12.85 0.91 8.75
N MET A 71 -12.93 0.69 7.45
CA MET A 71 -13.65 1.54 6.53
C MET A 71 -14.01 0.77 5.25
N ALA A 72 -14.95 1.29 4.49
CA ALA A 72 -15.33 0.74 3.20
C ALA A 72 -14.84 1.64 2.06
N LEU A 73 -14.37 1.04 0.98
CA LEU A 73 -14.21 1.70 -0.32
C LEU A 73 -15.52 1.56 -1.09
N ARG A 74 -16.10 2.66 -1.57
CA ARG A 74 -17.37 2.68 -2.31
C ARG A 74 -17.25 3.46 -3.61
N LEU A 75 -18.14 3.19 -4.58
CA LEU A 75 -18.34 4.13 -5.69
C LEU A 75 -18.91 5.44 -5.16
N SER A 76 -18.48 6.56 -5.72
CA SER A 76 -18.91 7.89 -5.27
C SER A 76 -20.38 8.20 -5.62
N ASP A 77 -20.88 7.63 -6.72
CA ASP A 77 -22.22 7.84 -7.25
C ASP A 77 -23.24 6.77 -6.81
N LYS A 78 -22.77 5.72 -6.15
CA LYS A 78 -23.60 4.56 -5.73
C LYS A 78 -23.18 4.05 -4.36
N ALA A 79 -24.13 3.66 -3.55
CA ALA A 79 -23.87 3.04 -2.25
C ALA A 79 -23.34 1.58 -2.36
N ILE A 80 -22.55 1.30 -3.40
CA ILE A 80 -21.97 -0.03 -3.64
C ILE A 80 -20.62 -0.11 -2.93
N SER A 81 -20.49 -1.03 -1.98
CA SER A 81 -19.21 -1.35 -1.35
C SER A 81 -18.35 -2.15 -2.31
N LEU A 82 -17.13 -1.66 -2.55
CA LEU A 82 -16.15 -2.29 -3.43
C LEU A 82 -15.13 -3.11 -2.65
N ALA A 83 -14.83 -2.70 -1.42
CA ALA A 83 -13.90 -3.39 -0.53
C ALA A 83 -14.09 -2.93 0.92
N GLU A 84 -13.85 -3.85 1.85
CA GLU A 84 -13.69 -3.52 3.27
C GLU A 84 -12.19 -3.45 3.59
N ILE A 85 -11.74 -2.32 4.11
CA ILE A 85 -10.34 -2.05 4.42
C ILE A 85 -10.17 -2.04 5.93
N ALA A 86 -9.23 -2.84 6.43
CA ALA A 86 -8.83 -2.84 7.83
C ALA A 86 -7.35 -2.53 7.92
N LEU A 87 -7.01 -1.36 8.44
CA LEU A 87 -5.63 -0.95 8.67
C LEU A 87 -5.11 -1.58 9.97
N PRO A 88 -3.84 -2.00 10.01
CA PRO A 88 -3.18 -2.38 11.25
C PRO A 88 -3.23 -1.24 12.28
N GLU A 89 -3.19 -1.56 13.55
CA GLU A 89 -3.19 -0.56 14.62
C GLU A 89 -1.93 0.31 14.60
N ASN A 90 -0.82 -0.28 14.23
CA ASN A 90 0.47 0.40 14.10
C ASN A 90 0.71 0.89 12.68
N GLY A 91 1.33 2.06 12.55
CA GLY A 91 1.67 2.71 11.30
C GLY A 91 0.70 3.84 10.94
N ASP A 92 1.23 4.85 10.25
CA ASP A 92 0.51 6.06 9.87
C ASP A 92 0.53 6.32 8.36
N ALA A 93 1.22 5.48 7.60
CA ALA A 93 1.22 5.51 6.14
C ALA A 93 1.04 4.10 5.55
N PHE A 94 0.10 3.97 4.61
CA PHE A 94 -0.27 2.69 4.02
C PHE A 94 -0.41 2.76 2.50
N ILE A 95 -0.02 1.68 1.84
CA ILE A 95 -0.36 1.40 0.44
C ILE A 95 -1.43 0.31 0.44
N ILE A 96 -2.51 0.58 -0.26
CA ILE A 96 -3.63 -0.35 -0.43
C ILE A 96 -3.61 -0.88 -1.85
N LEU A 97 -3.18 -2.12 -2.01
CA LEU A 97 -3.27 -2.80 -3.30
C LEU A 97 -4.67 -3.40 -3.44
N LEU A 98 -5.37 -3.06 -4.50
CA LEU A 98 -6.71 -3.52 -4.79
C LEU A 98 -6.66 -4.62 -5.85
N ILE A 99 -6.89 -5.85 -5.42
CA ILE A 99 -6.89 -7.03 -6.29
C ILE A 99 -8.35 -7.33 -6.67
N PRO A 100 -8.70 -7.45 -7.96
CA PRO A 100 -10.06 -7.77 -8.36
C PRO A 100 -10.57 -9.04 -7.68
N ASP A 101 -11.78 -8.99 -7.11
CA ASP A 101 -12.43 -10.16 -6.52
C ASP A 101 -13.39 -10.78 -7.55
N PRO A 102 -13.38 -12.11 -7.75
CA PRO A 102 -14.30 -12.78 -8.66
C PRO A 102 -15.79 -12.56 -8.33
N LYS A 103 -16.09 -12.24 -7.07
CA LYS A 103 -17.45 -11.92 -6.60
C LYS A 103 -17.87 -10.48 -6.84
N GLY A 104 -17.01 -9.67 -7.42
CA GLY A 104 -17.16 -8.23 -7.62
C GLY A 104 -16.40 -7.39 -6.59
N GLY A 105 -16.04 -6.15 -6.99
CA GLY A 105 -15.21 -5.27 -6.17
C GLY A 105 -13.75 -5.72 -6.07
N PHE A 106 -13.14 -5.49 -4.89
CA PHE A 106 -11.71 -5.73 -4.68
C PHE A 106 -11.43 -6.41 -3.33
N ARG A 107 -10.41 -7.25 -3.33
CA ARG A 107 -9.73 -7.70 -2.13
C ARG A 107 -8.57 -6.76 -1.83
N PRO A 108 -8.57 -6.02 -0.72
CA PRO A 108 -7.47 -5.13 -0.37
C PRO A 108 -6.30 -5.91 0.23
N ILE A 109 -5.08 -5.52 -0.14
CA ILE A 109 -3.83 -5.92 0.51
C ILE A 109 -3.23 -4.65 1.11
N VAL A 110 -3.10 -4.62 2.42
CA VAL A 110 -2.57 -3.47 3.16
C VAL A 110 -1.07 -3.66 3.38
N ILE A 111 -0.28 -2.70 2.91
CA ILE A 111 1.18 -2.65 3.10
C ILE A 111 1.49 -1.40 3.91
N ARG A 112 2.27 -1.53 4.97
CA ARG A 112 2.80 -0.37 5.70
C ARG A 112 3.87 0.32 4.86
N ALA A 113 3.61 1.57 4.48
CA ALA A 113 4.54 2.40 3.73
C ALA A 113 5.61 3.03 4.63
N ASP A 114 5.33 3.18 5.92
CA ASP A 114 6.24 3.65 6.97
C ASP A 114 7.03 2.52 7.65
N ASP A 115 6.95 1.29 7.16
CA ASP A 115 7.76 0.19 7.66
C ASP A 115 9.24 0.45 7.33
N VAL A 116 10.07 0.60 8.37
CA VAL A 116 11.51 0.82 8.25
C VAL A 116 12.26 -0.27 7.47
N ASN A 117 11.63 -1.44 7.33
CA ASN A 117 12.17 -2.53 6.54
C ASN A 117 11.69 -2.51 5.07
N PHE A 118 10.79 -1.62 4.68
CA PHE A 118 10.36 -1.44 3.29
C PHE A 118 10.84 -0.09 2.77
N ARG A 119 12.05 -0.09 2.24
CA ARG A 119 12.80 1.11 1.87
C ARG A 119 12.92 1.26 0.36
N GLU A 120 13.52 2.34 -0.05
CA GLU A 120 13.93 2.58 -1.44
C GLU A 120 14.81 1.41 -1.93
N GLY A 121 14.60 1.02 -3.16
CA GLY A 121 15.22 -0.15 -3.78
C GLY A 121 14.52 -1.48 -3.51
N ASP A 122 13.55 -1.53 -2.58
CA ASP A 122 12.79 -2.75 -2.32
C ASP A 122 11.68 -2.94 -3.35
N VAL A 123 11.33 -4.20 -3.57
CA VAL A 123 10.24 -4.61 -4.45
C VAL A 123 9.23 -5.42 -3.64
N TYR A 124 7.95 -5.06 -3.75
CA TYR A 124 6.86 -5.87 -3.23
C TYR A 124 6.23 -6.67 -4.38
N PHE A 125 6.37 -7.98 -4.31
CA PHE A 125 5.74 -8.90 -5.24
C PHE A 125 4.41 -9.40 -4.71
N TYR A 126 3.41 -9.51 -5.57
CA TYR A 126 2.14 -10.15 -5.26
C TYR A 126 1.72 -11.11 -6.37
N ASN A 127 1.43 -12.36 -6.01
CA ASN A 127 0.99 -13.37 -6.95
C ASN A 127 -0.54 -13.53 -6.91
N HIS A 128 -1.24 -12.95 -7.88
CA HIS A 128 -2.67 -13.13 -8.13
C HIS A 128 -2.94 -14.23 -9.17
N ALA A 129 -1.92 -14.93 -9.66
CA ALA A 129 -2.08 -16.05 -10.57
C ALA A 129 -2.41 -17.36 -9.81
N GLY A 130 -2.97 -18.33 -10.53
CA GLY A 130 -3.36 -19.62 -9.96
C GLY A 130 -2.20 -20.63 -9.78
N LYS A 131 -0.98 -20.31 -10.22
CA LYS A 131 0.21 -21.16 -10.12
C LYS A 131 1.30 -20.45 -9.31
N PRO A 132 2.21 -21.19 -8.66
CA PRO A 132 3.38 -20.58 -8.03
C PRO A 132 4.26 -19.87 -9.07
N VAL A 133 4.64 -18.63 -8.76
CA VAL A 133 5.62 -17.86 -9.54
C VAL A 133 6.98 -17.98 -8.87
N ILE A 134 7.98 -18.19 -9.70
CA ILE A 134 9.39 -18.26 -9.29
C ILE A 134 10.17 -17.16 -10.00
N GLY A 135 11.29 -16.79 -9.45
CA GLY A 135 12.15 -15.81 -10.12
C GLY A 135 13.35 -15.38 -9.31
N TYR A 136 14.07 -14.45 -9.91
CA TYR A 136 15.16 -13.75 -9.24
C TYR A 136 15.25 -12.31 -9.73
N VAL A 137 15.80 -11.46 -8.86
CA VAL A 137 16.23 -10.10 -9.19
C VAL A 137 17.68 -9.96 -8.73
N GLY A 138 18.61 -9.87 -9.67
CA GLY A 138 20.03 -10.01 -9.39
C GLY A 138 20.37 -11.37 -8.82
N SER A 139 20.94 -11.43 -7.62
CA SER A 139 21.23 -12.70 -6.92
C SER A 139 20.11 -13.15 -5.97
N THR A 140 19.09 -12.32 -5.73
CA THR A 140 18.00 -12.62 -4.80
C THR A 140 16.91 -13.43 -5.50
N LYS A 141 16.68 -14.67 -5.03
CA LYS A 141 15.68 -15.60 -5.58
C LYS A 141 14.42 -15.61 -4.72
N PHE A 142 13.27 -15.94 -5.34
CA PHE A 142 12.00 -16.10 -4.64
C PHE A 142 11.11 -17.20 -5.24
N VAL A 143 10.18 -17.68 -4.41
CA VAL A 143 9.08 -18.56 -4.81
C VAL A 143 7.80 -18.04 -4.18
N LEU A 144 6.89 -17.55 -4.99
CA LEU A 144 5.69 -16.89 -4.54
C LEU A 144 4.44 -17.73 -4.80
N LYS A 145 3.84 -18.27 -3.75
CA LYS A 145 2.61 -19.08 -3.84
C LYS A 145 1.42 -18.24 -4.31
N PRO A 146 0.38 -18.84 -4.94
CA PRO A 146 -0.85 -18.14 -5.27
C PRO A 146 -1.46 -17.41 -4.07
N GLY A 147 -1.90 -16.17 -4.28
CA GLY A 147 -2.52 -15.33 -3.25
C GLY A 147 -1.56 -14.78 -2.20
N LYS A 148 -0.25 -14.93 -2.37
CA LYS A 148 0.76 -14.43 -1.43
C LYS A 148 1.50 -13.24 -1.99
N GLY A 149 1.88 -12.34 -1.07
CA GLY A 149 2.77 -11.23 -1.31
C GLY A 149 4.05 -11.39 -0.49
N GLU A 150 5.15 -10.89 -1.03
CA GLU A 150 6.46 -10.92 -0.40
C GLU A 150 7.23 -9.64 -0.76
N ARG A 151 7.94 -9.11 0.22
CA ARG A 151 8.90 -8.04 0.04
C ARG A 151 10.28 -8.63 -0.19
N LEU A 152 10.99 -8.08 -1.17
CA LEU A 152 12.30 -8.53 -1.56
C LEU A 152 13.22 -7.30 -1.73
N ARG A 153 14.42 -7.41 -1.19
CA ARG A 153 15.52 -6.50 -1.50
C ARG A 153 16.40 -7.12 -2.57
N PRO A 154 16.45 -6.54 -3.78
CA PRO A 154 17.38 -6.98 -4.82
C PRO A 154 18.83 -6.83 -4.38
N SER A 155 19.69 -7.74 -4.85
CA SER A 155 21.14 -7.72 -4.63
C SER A 155 21.89 -8.23 -5.84
N GLY A 156 23.22 -8.01 -5.90
CA GLY A 156 24.03 -8.47 -7.03
C GLY A 156 23.74 -7.69 -8.31
N ALA A 157 23.63 -6.36 -8.22
CA ALA A 157 23.57 -5.50 -9.40
C ALA A 157 24.85 -5.64 -10.23
N LYS A 158 24.71 -5.67 -11.55
CA LYS A 158 25.83 -5.62 -12.48
C LYS A 158 26.21 -4.18 -12.75
N GLU A 159 27.50 -3.89 -12.68
CA GLU A 159 28.06 -2.54 -12.89
C GLU A 159 27.35 -1.47 -12.04
N GLU A 160 26.75 -1.89 -10.89
CA GLU A 160 25.94 -1.03 -10.01
C GLU A 160 24.76 -0.33 -10.71
N THR A 161 24.44 -0.70 -11.95
CA THR A 161 23.44 -0.01 -12.78
C THR A 161 22.17 -0.81 -12.99
N TYR A 162 22.27 -2.15 -13.08
CA TYR A 162 21.09 -3.00 -13.36
C TYR A 162 21.17 -4.37 -12.68
N TYR A 163 20.00 -4.99 -12.56
CA TYR A 163 19.83 -6.39 -12.17
C TYR A 163 19.43 -7.23 -13.38
N ASP A 164 20.02 -8.40 -13.55
CA ASP A 164 19.40 -9.44 -14.38
C ASP A 164 18.18 -9.98 -13.64
N VAL A 165 17.07 -10.10 -14.34
CA VAL A 165 15.77 -10.54 -13.78
C VAL A 165 15.22 -11.66 -14.63
N ALA A 166 14.74 -12.71 -13.99
CA ALA A 166 13.90 -13.69 -14.66
C ALA A 166 12.69 -14.05 -13.80
N PHE A 167 11.56 -14.24 -14.47
CA PHE A 167 10.34 -14.74 -13.87
C PHE A 167 9.90 -15.99 -14.60
N GLY A 168 9.35 -16.93 -13.86
CA GLY A 168 8.83 -18.20 -14.35
C GLY A 168 7.65 -18.67 -13.53
N VAL A 169 7.05 -19.74 -13.96
CA VAL A 169 6.01 -20.47 -13.24
C VAL A 169 6.48 -21.88 -12.95
N ARG A 170 6.11 -22.37 -11.79
CA ARG A 170 6.31 -23.77 -11.42
C ARG A 170 5.12 -24.58 -11.89
N GLU A 171 5.38 -25.55 -12.73
CA GLU A 171 4.41 -26.50 -13.28
C GLU A 171 4.73 -27.92 -12.82
N ALA A 172 3.85 -28.88 -13.08
CA ALA A 172 4.06 -30.27 -12.68
C ALA A 172 5.28 -30.89 -13.37
N GLU A 173 5.50 -30.50 -14.63
CA GLU A 173 6.59 -30.99 -15.48
C GLU A 173 7.91 -30.24 -15.24
N GLY A 174 7.92 -29.24 -14.38
CA GLY A 174 9.09 -28.43 -14.05
C GLY A 174 8.87 -26.91 -14.15
N ASP A 175 9.94 -26.16 -13.95
CA ASP A 175 9.90 -24.71 -13.95
C ASP A 175 9.99 -24.15 -15.38
N ARG A 176 9.02 -23.32 -15.78
CA ARG A 176 8.99 -22.69 -17.12
C ARG A 176 9.23 -21.19 -17.01
N ILE A 177 10.26 -20.70 -17.73
CA ILE A 177 10.58 -19.28 -17.80
C ILE A 177 9.49 -18.54 -18.58
N MET A 178 9.01 -17.42 -18.01
CA MET A 178 8.06 -16.50 -18.66
C MET A 178 8.77 -15.32 -19.32
N ARG A 179 9.74 -14.74 -18.62
CA ARG A 179 10.47 -13.53 -19.05
C ARG A 179 11.87 -13.49 -18.48
N THR A 180 12.77 -12.94 -19.28
CA THR A 180 14.10 -12.48 -18.85
C THR A 180 14.21 -11.00 -19.18
N LEU A 181 14.69 -10.19 -18.25
CA LEU A 181 14.70 -8.73 -18.32
C LEU A 181 15.99 -8.19 -17.68
N ARG A 182 16.19 -6.89 -17.87
CA ARG A 182 17.12 -6.08 -17.06
C ARG A 182 16.33 -4.97 -16.39
N TRP A 183 16.50 -4.83 -15.07
CA TRP A 183 15.91 -3.75 -14.31
C TRP A 183 16.99 -2.80 -13.82
N PRO A 184 16.79 -1.49 -13.97
CA PRO A 184 17.71 -0.51 -13.41
C PRO A 184 17.73 -0.61 -11.89
N VAL A 185 18.86 -0.22 -11.29
CA VAL A 185 18.97 -0.06 -9.85
C VAL A 185 18.18 1.20 -9.44
N MET A 186 17.11 0.98 -8.67
CA MET A 186 16.19 2.05 -8.23
C MET A 186 16.57 2.49 -6.81
N THR A 187 17.33 3.57 -6.68
CA THR A 187 17.82 4.07 -5.38
C THR A 187 16.85 5.02 -4.68
N ARG A 188 15.78 5.46 -5.34
CA ARG A 188 14.80 6.43 -4.83
C ARG A 188 13.36 6.00 -5.02
N SER A 189 13.15 4.74 -5.36
CA SER A 189 11.81 4.22 -5.60
C SER A 189 11.62 2.86 -4.96
N ARG A 190 10.39 2.53 -4.62
CA ARG A 190 9.93 1.19 -4.32
C ARG A 190 9.11 0.70 -5.50
N SER A 191 9.10 -0.59 -5.74
CA SER A 191 8.32 -1.18 -6.85
C SER A 191 7.28 -2.15 -6.33
N TYR A 192 6.13 -2.16 -6.97
CA TYR A 192 5.03 -3.10 -6.72
C TYR A 192 4.83 -3.93 -7.97
N VAL A 193 4.98 -5.25 -7.87
CA VAL A 193 4.92 -6.18 -8.99
C VAL A 193 3.78 -7.14 -8.78
N PHE A 194 2.84 -7.16 -9.73
CA PHE A 194 1.70 -8.06 -9.73
C PHE A 194 1.91 -9.13 -10.79
N PHE A 195 1.83 -10.40 -10.40
CA PHE A 195 1.68 -11.51 -11.32
C PHE A 195 0.21 -11.87 -11.42
N TYR A 196 -0.35 -11.94 -12.61
CA TYR A 196 -1.77 -12.18 -12.83
C TYR A 196 -2.00 -13.05 -14.05
N GLN A 197 -3.16 -13.75 -14.10
CA GLN A 197 -3.61 -14.44 -15.29
C GLN A 197 -4.11 -13.41 -16.31
N ASN A 198 -3.41 -13.29 -17.42
CA ASN A 198 -3.85 -12.42 -18.51
C ASN A 198 -4.99 -13.12 -19.27
N PRO A 199 -6.24 -12.56 -19.24
CA PRO A 199 -7.39 -13.24 -19.83
C PRO A 199 -7.34 -13.31 -21.36
N VAL A 200 -6.68 -12.34 -22.00
CA VAL A 200 -6.59 -12.26 -23.47
C VAL A 200 -5.56 -13.27 -24.01
N LYS A 201 -4.41 -13.35 -23.33
CA LYS A 201 -3.29 -14.21 -23.76
C LYS A 201 -3.33 -15.60 -23.13
N ASN A 202 -4.28 -15.86 -22.24
CA ASN A 202 -4.42 -17.07 -21.44
C ASN A 202 -3.09 -17.57 -20.83
N ARG A 203 -2.27 -16.64 -20.35
CA ARG A 203 -0.97 -16.93 -19.71
C ARG A 203 -0.76 -16.04 -18.51
N ILE A 204 0.13 -16.44 -17.61
CA ILE A 204 0.57 -15.57 -16.52
C ILE A 204 1.45 -14.48 -17.12
N ASP A 205 1.16 -13.26 -16.74
CA ASP A 205 1.88 -12.06 -17.11
C ASP A 205 2.18 -11.25 -15.83
N PHE A 206 2.95 -10.16 -15.92
CA PHE A 206 3.21 -9.31 -14.78
C PHE A 206 3.16 -7.84 -15.18
N ARG A 207 2.97 -6.99 -14.16
CA ARG A 207 3.09 -5.54 -14.27
C ARG A 207 3.83 -5.00 -13.04
N ALA A 208 4.76 -4.08 -13.29
CA ALA A 208 5.46 -3.32 -12.25
C ALA A 208 4.93 -1.88 -12.22
N VAL A 209 4.84 -1.32 -11.02
CA VAL A 209 4.52 0.10 -10.77
C VAL A 209 5.50 0.61 -9.75
N ASP A 210 6.16 1.72 -10.08
CA ASP A 210 7.14 2.34 -9.20
C ASP A 210 6.52 3.47 -8.39
N GLU A 211 6.94 3.57 -7.14
CA GLU A 211 6.63 4.66 -6.23
C GLU A 211 7.92 5.43 -5.93
N PHE A 212 7.95 6.69 -6.28
CA PHE A 212 9.03 7.57 -5.82
C PHE A 212 8.87 7.84 -4.32
N VAL A 213 9.92 7.58 -3.57
CA VAL A 213 9.99 7.85 -2.13
C VAL A 213 10.81 9.11 -1.93
N ALA A 214 10.13 10.19 -1.50
CA ALA A 214 10.85 11.43 -1.19
C ALA A 214 11.81 11.19 -0.01
N PRO A 215 13.04 11.72 -0.07
CA PRO A 215 13.97 11.63 1.06
C PRO A 215 13.30 12.19 2.32
N GLN A 216 13.34 11.44 3.41
CA GLN A 216 12.90 11.97 4.69
C GLN A 216 13.78 13.17 5.03
N LYS A 217 13.16 14.34 5.21
CA LYS A 217 13.87 15.49 5.75
C LYS A 217 14.36 15.10 7.14
N THR A 218 15.64 14.90 7.28
CA THR A 218 16.27 14.80 8.60
C THR A 218 15.96 16.10 9.31
N VAL A 219 15.09 16.06 10.31
CA VAL A 219 14.93 17.19 11.23
C VAL A 219 16.27 17.30 11.95
N GLN A 220 17.15 18.18 11.45
CA GLN A 220 18.32 18.58 12.21
C GLN A 220 17.78 19.20 13.50
N ALA A 221 18.03 18.53 14.62
CA ALA A 221 17.84 19.16 15.91
C ALA A 221 18.72 20.43 15.89
N ALA A 222 18.06 21.58 16.06
CA ALA A 222 18.77 22.85 16.21
C ALA A 222 19.68 22.74 17.45
N PRO A 223 20.91 23.35 17.38
CA PRO A 223 21.88 23.32 18.45
C PRO A 223 21.36 24.03 19.71
#